data_f099faeecbfe4aea669a16f387cc2be0
#
_entry.id   f099faeecbfe4aea669a16f387cc2be0
#
_cell.length_a   1.000
_cell.length_b   1.000
_cell.length_c   1.000
_cell.angle_alpha   90.00
_cell.angle_beta   90.00
_cell.angle_gamma   90.00
#
_symmetry.space_group_name_H-M   'P 1'
#
loop_
_entity.id
_entity.type
_entity.pdbx_description
1 polymer ?
#
loop_
_entity_poly.entity_id
_entity_poly.type
_entity_poly.pdbx_seq_one_letter_code
_entity_poly.pdbx_strand_id
1 'polypeptide(L)'
;MAKNQITSPAAPAAIGPYSQGIAATGAAVYVSGQLPIDPATGAFPATIEEQTRQSLENCKAVLAAAGAAMENVIKTTVFLSDMNNFAAMNGVYATFFEGACPARSAVEVARLPKDALVEIECIAVL
;
A
#
# COMPACT_ATOMS: atom_id res chain seq x y z
N MET A 1 -1.40 2.76 19.80
CA MET A 1 -0.29 2.11 19.08
C MET A 1 0.97 2.95 19.20
N ALA A 2 2.14 2.31 19.34
CA ALA A 2 3.43 2.98 19.26
C ALA A 2 4.07 2.61 17.92
N LYS A 3 4.42 3.63 17.13
CA LYS A 3 5.02 3.46 15.80
C LYS A 3 6.22 4.38 15.65
N ASN A 4 7.37 3.80 15.33
CA ASN A 4 8.62 4.54 15.16
C ASN A 4 9.23 4.26 13.80
N GLN A 5 9.55 5.31 13.06
CA GLN A 5 10.29 5.22 11.82
C GLN A 5 11.76 4.89 12.13
N ILE A 6 12.30 3.91 11.40
CA ILE A 6 13.70 3.51 11.51
C ILE A 6 14.46 4.07 10.31
N THR A 7 15.60 4.69 10.58
CA THR A 7 16.50 5.20 9.56
C THR A 7 17.92 4.74 9.88
N SER A 8 18.61 4.18 8.90
CA SER A 8 20.00 3.74 9.04
C SER A 8 20.85 4.31 7.91
N PRO A 9 22.01 4.90 8.21
CA PRO A 9 22.95 5.34 7.17
C PRO A 9 23.69 4.16 6.52
N ALA A 10 23.60 2.96 7.08
CA ALA A 10 24.25 1.76 6.55
C ALA A 10 23.40 1.05 5.50
N ALA A 11 22.21 1.56 5.19
CA ALA A 11 21.33 1.06 4.13
C ALA A 11 20.96 2.21 3.20
N PRO A 12 20.49 1.91 1.96
CA PRO A 12 20.07 2.98 1.06
C PRO A 12 18.95 3.84 1.66
N ALA A 13 19.08 5.16 1.50
CA ALA A 13 18.05 6.09 1.96
C ALA A 13 16.74 5.86 1.20
N ALA A 14 15.62 6.16 1.87
CA ALA A 14 14.32 6.14 1.21
C ALA A 14 14.24 7.28 0.18
N ILE A 15 13.99 6.91 -1.08
CA ILE A 15 13.94 7.84 -2.21
C ILE A 15 12.51 8.01 -2.74
N GLY A 16 11.50 7.54 -2.03
CA GLY A 16 10.11 7.60 -2.44
C GLY A 16 9.18 7.58 -1.22
N PRO A 17 7.88 7.36 -1.43
CA PRO A 17 6.89 7.38 -0.35
C PRO A 17 6.94 6.10 0.50
N TYR A 18 8.07 5.85 1.18
CA TYR A 18 8.23 4.72 2.09
C TYR A 18 9.28 5.05 3.16
N SER A 19 9.23 4.33 4.28
CA SER A 19 10.29 4.34 5.29
C SER A 19 11.22 3.16 5.07
N GLN A 20 12.48 3.26 5.49
CA GLN A 20 13.40 2.12 5.48
C GLN A 20 12.87 0.98 6.36
N GLY A 21 12.31 1.32 7.50
CA GLY A 21 11.72 0.37 8.41
C GLY A 21 10.76 1.05 9.37
N ILE A 22 9.89 0.26 9.99
CA ILE A 22 8.96 0.70 11.03
C ILE A 22 9.02 -0.30 12.18
N ALA A 23 9.17 0.21 13.40
CA ALA A 23 8.95 -0.58 14.62
C ALA A 23 7.59 -0.17 15.20
N ALA A 24 6.80 -1.16 15.61
CA ALA A 24 5.49 -0.90 16.18
C ALA A 24 5.08 -2.02 17.13
N THR A 25 4.20 -1.68 18.10
CA THR A 25 3.60 -2.63 19.02
C THR A 25 2.10 -2.46 19.03
N GLY A 26 1.38 -3.56 19.22
CA GLY A 26 -0.08 -3.58 19.26
C GLY A 26 -0.62 -4.81 18.55
N ALA A 27 -1.94 -4.89 18.44
CA ALA A 27 -2.59 -5.98 17.71
C ALA A 27 -2.42 -5.78 16.20
N ALA A 28 -1.94 -6.80 15.50
CA ALA A 28 -1.71 -6.73 14.08
C ALA A 28 -3.00 -6.98 13.30
N VAL A 29 -3.18 -6.20 12.23
CA VAL A 29 -4.25 -6.35 11.25
C VAL A 29 -3.61 -6.63 9.91
N TYR A 30 -3.92 -7.79 9.33
CA TYR A 30 -3.41 -8.20 8.02
C TYR A 30 -4.50 -8.00 6.98
N VAL A 31 -4.22 -7.18 5.98
CA VAL A 31 -5.14 -6.96 4.86
C VAL A 31 -4.64 -7.74 3.66
N SER A 32 -5.46 -8.66 3.16
CA SER A 32 -5.15 -9.43 1.96
C SER A 32 -4.92 -8.52 0.76
N GLY A 33 -4.24 -9.04 -0.26
CA GLY A 33 -4.04 -8.29 -1.50
C GLY A 33 -5.35 -7.75 -2.06
N GLN A 34 -5.43 -6.44 -2.19
CA GLN A 34 -6.61 -5.77 -2.72
C GLN A 34 -6.41 -5.46 -4.20
N LEU A 35 -7.16 -6.17 -5.03
CA LEU A 35 -7.32 -5.82 -6.44
C LEU A 35 -8.09 -4.51 -6.56
N PRO A 36 -7.94 -3.77 -7.67
CA PRO A 36 -8.60 -2.48 -7.85
C PRO A 36 -10.09 -2.60 -8.23
N ILE A 37 -10.79 -3.55 -7.62
CA ILE A 37 -12.20 -3.79 -7.88
C ILE A 37 -13.04 -2.77 -7.12
N ASP A 38 -13.91 -2.06 -7.82
CA ASP A 38 -14.95 -1.26 -7.19
C ASP A 38 -16.01 -2.22 -6.65
N PRO A 39 -16.22 -2.31 -5.34
CA PRO A 39 -17.17 -3.27 -4.77
C PRO A 39 -18.63 -2.97 -5.15
N ALA A 40 -18.94 -1.75 -5.56
CA ALA A 40 -20.29 -1.39 -6.00
C ALA A 40 -20.62 -1.92 -7.39
N THR A 41 -19.62 -2.06 -8.27
CA THR A 41 -19.83 -2.45 -9.67
C THR A 41 -19.19 -3.79 -10.05
N GLY A 42 -18.19 -4.24 -9.27
CA GLY A 42 -17.38 -5.40 -9.59
C GLY A 42 -16.37 -5.15 -10.72
N ALA A 43 -16.22 -3.91 -11.18
CA ALA A 43 -15.37 -3.54 -12.30
C ALA A 43 -14.08 -2.87 -11.87
N PHE A 44 -13.08 -2.86 -12.76
CA PHE A 44 -11.83 -2.13 -12.58
C PHE A 44 -11.91 -0.77 -13.27
N PRO A 45 -11.33 0.30 -12.67
CA PRO A 45 -11.02 1.50 -13.44
C PRO A 45 -9.95 1.21 -14.52
N ALA A 46 -9.84 2.12 -15.49
CA ALA A 46 -8.99 1.86 -16.67
C ALA A 46 -7.51 2.20 -16.46
N THR A 47 -7.19 3.25 -15.69
CA THR A 47 -5.82 3.78 -15.59
C THR A 47 -5.10 3.25 -14.37
N ILE A 48 -3.76 3.27 -14.41
CA ILE A 48 -2.95 2.87 -13.24
C ILE A 48 -3.23 3.79 -12.04
N GLU A 49 -3.42 5.08 -12.26
CA GLU A 49 -3.72 6.02 -11.18
C GLU A 49 -5.04 5.67 -10.49
N GLU A 50 -6.09 5.44 -11.28
CA GLU A 50 -7.41 5.08 -10.73
C GLU A 50 -7.40 3.71 -10.08
N GLN A 51 -6.69 2.74 -10.66
CA GLN A 51 -6.56 1.40 -10.07
C GLN A 51 -5.81 1.46 -8.75
N THR A 52 -4.72 2.23 -8.67
CA THR A 52 -3.97 2.40 -7.42
C THR A 52 -4.85 3.01 -6.35
N ARG A 53 -5.61 4.04 -6.69
CA ARG A 53 -6.55 4.67 -5.76
C ARG A 53 -7.59 3.68 -5.26
N GLN A 54 -8.17 2.90 -6.15
CA GLN A 54 -9.20 1.92 -5.78
C GLN A 54 -8.64 0.83 -4.86
N SER A 55 -7.45 0.29 -5.17
CA SER A 55 -6.81 -0.71 -4.30
C SER A 55 -6.56 -0.15 -2.90
N LEU A 56 -6.07 1.07 -2.79
CA LEU A 56 -5.83 1.72 -1.49
C LEU A 56 -7.12 2.06 -0.75
N GLU A 57 -8.17 2.49 -1.45
CA GLU A 57 -9.49 2.70 -0.85
C GLU A 57 -10.05 1.37 -0.31
N ASN A 58 -9.83 0.27 -1.00
CA ASN A 58 -10.23 -1.05 -0.55
C ASN A 58 -9.46 -1.46 0.71
N CYS A 59 -8.14 -1.23 0.75
CA CYS A 59 -7.34 -1.44 1.96
C CYS A 59 -7.89 -0.61 3.13
N LYS A 60 -8.18 0.66 2.89
CA LYS A 60 -8.72 1.58 3.90
C LYS A 60 -10.05 1.08 4.45
N ALA A 61 -10.92 0.55 3.60
CA ALA A 61 -12.22 0.01 4.01
C ALA A 61 -12.07 -1.22 4.90
N VAL A 62 -11.15 -2.13 4.56
CA VAL A 62 -10.89 -3.33 5.38
C VAL A 62 -10.30 -2.92 6.72
N LEU A 63 -9.35 -1.97 6.72
CA LEU A 63 -8.76 -1.45 7.96
C LEU A 63 -9.83 -0.82 8.85
N ALA A 64 -10.74 -0.04 8.29
CA ALA A 64 -11.82 0.61 9.03
C ALA A 64 -12.73 -0.42 9.73
N ALA A 65 -12.98 -1.56 9.10
CA ALA A 65 -13.76 -2.64 9.69
C ALA A 65 -13.06 -3.24 10.93
N ALA A 66 -11.74 -3.11 11.03
CA ALA A 66 -10.95 -3.55 12.18
C ALA A 66 -10.74 -2.43 13.22
N GLY A 67 -11.28 -1.23 12.98
CA GLY A 67 -11.04 -0.08 13.84
C GLY A 67 -9.71 0.62 13.58
N ALA A 68 -9.08 0.38 12.44
CA ALA A 68 -7.80 0.97 12.06
C ALA A 68 -7.98 2.02 10.97
N ALA A 69 -6.96 2.87 10.80
CA ALA A 69 -6.89 3.89 9.77
C ALA A 69 -5.59 3.72 8.98
N MET A 70 -5.41 4.49 7.91
CA MET A 70 -4.19 4.44 7.10
C MET A 70 -2.94 4.79 7.93
N GLU A 71 -3.07 5.65 8.94
CA GLU A 71 -1.95 5.99 9.84
C GLU A 71 -1.46 4.79 10.67
N ASN A 72 -2.29 3.75 10.82
CA ASN A 72 -1.91 2.52 11.53
C ASN A 72 -1.10 1.56 10.66
N VAL A 73 -1.02 1.78 9.36
CA VAL A 73 -0.31 0.90 8.43
C VAL A 73 1.20 1.01 8.67
N ILE A 74 1.85 -0.14 8.84
CA ILE A 74 3.29 -0.23 9.09
C ILE A 74 4.04 -0.85 7.92
N LYS A 75 3.36 -1.62 7.07
CA LYS A 75 3.97 -2.29 5.92
C LYS A 75 2.97 -2.38 4.79
N THR A 76 3.42 -2.12 3.58
CA THR A 76 2.68 -2.42 2.36
C THR A 76 3.53 -3.23 1.41
N THR A 77 2.88 -3.99 0.53
CA THR A 77 3.49 -4.58 -0.65
C THR A 77 2.65 -4.19 -1.85
N VAL A 78 3.30 -3.61 -2.84
CA VAL A 78 2.67 -3.20 -4.10
C VAL A 78 3.15 -4.12 -5.20
N PHE A 79 2.21 -4.80 -5.84
CA PHE A 79 2.46 -5.68 -6.98
C PHE A 79 2.01 -4.96 -8.24
N LEU A 80 2.90 -4.83 -9.22
CA LEU A 80 2.63 -4.20 -10.50
C LEU A 80 2.74 -5.22 -11.62
N SER A 81 1.86 -5.14 -12.61
CA SER A 81 1.99 -5.95 -13.84
C SER A 81 3.03 -5.36 -14.80
N ASP A 82 3.39 -4.10 -14.63
CA ASP A 82 4.38 -3.39 -15.45
C ASP A 82 5.08 -2.33 -14.61
N MET A 83 6.40 -2.46 -14.42
CA MET A 83 7.18 -1.53 -13.61
C MET A 83 7.25 -0.13 -14.26
N ASN A 84 6.92 0.02 -15.53
CA ASN A 84 6.80 1.34 -16.15
C ASN A 84 5.68 2.20 -15.52
N ASN A 85 4.76 1.58 -14.80
CA ASN A 85 3.70 2.26 -14.06
C ASN A 85 4.13 2.71 -12.66
N PHE A 86 5.39 2.50 -12.28
CA PHE A 86 5.88 2.75 -10.91
C PHE A 86 5.70 4.21 -10.49
N ALA A 87 6.13 5.17 -11.32
CA ALA A 87 6.05 6.60 -10.98
C ALA A 87 4.60 7.06 -10.85
N ALA A 88 3.72 6.64 -11.74
CA ALA A 88 2.29 6.99 -11.69
C ALA A 88 1.62 6.39 -10.45
N MET A 89 1.94 5.14 -10.12
CA MET A 89 1.47 4.49 -8.89
C MET A 89 1.96 5.27 -7.66
N ASN A 90 3.24 5.62 -7.59
CA ASN A 90 3.80 6.36 -6.47
C ASN A 90 3.11 7.71 -6.23
N GLY A 91 2.75 8.41 -7.29
CA GLY A 91 2.06 9.70 -7.18
C GLY A 91 0.73 9.60 -6.45
N VAL A 92 -0.04 8.56 -6.72
CA VAL A 92 -1.32 8.31 -6.04
C VAL A 92 -1.09 7.73 -4.65
N TYR A 93 -0.18 6.76 -4.54
CA TYR A 93 0.16 6.11 -3.27
C TYR A 93 0.53 7.12 -2.19
N ALA A 94 1.38 8.10 -2.54
CA ALA A 94 1.83 9.11 -1.60
C ALA A 94 0.69 9.92 -0.99
N THR A 95 -0.43 10.09 -1.69
CA THR A 95 -1.57 10.87 -1.20
C THR A 95 -2.32 10.20 -0.07
N PHE A 96 -2.10 8.90 0.16
CA PHE A 96 -2.79 8.13 1.20
C PHE A 96 -2.05 8.14 2.55
N PHE A 97 -0.80 8.61 2.58
CA PHE A 97 0.01 8.57 3.79
C PHE A 97 0.55 9.95 4.12
N GLU A 98 0.29 10.39 5.35
CA GLU A 98 0.82 11.62 5.92
C GLU A 98 1.90 11.28 6.94
N GLY A 99 2.92 12.13 7.07
CA GLY A 99 4.02 11.92 7.99
C GLY A 99 4.90 10.73 7.57
N ALA A 100 5.25 9.87 8.53
CA ALA A 100 6.08 8.70 8.26
C ALA A 100 5.29 7.67 7.44
N CYS A 101 5.77 7.40 6.24
CA CYS A 101 5.19 6.36 5.38
C CYS A 101 5.47 4.97 5.94
N PRO A 102 4.65 3.96 5.63
CA PRO A 102 4.97 2.56 5.95
C PRO A 102 6.26 2.11 5.28
N ALA A 103 6.89 1.08 5.82
CA ALA A 103 7.85 0.30 5.07
C ALA A 103 7.14 -0.32 3.86
N ARG A 104 7.85 -0.49 2.73
CA ARG A 104 7.23 -0.96 1.50
C ARG A 104 8.18 -1.78 0.66
N SER A 105 7.65 -2.80 0.00
CA SER A 105 8.25 -3.39 -1.18
C SER A 105 7.32 -3.16 -2.36
N ALA A 106 7.88 -2.82 -3.53
CA ALA A 106 7.12 -2.66 -4.77
C ALA A 106 7.85 -3.43 -5.85
N VAL A 107 7.15 -4.36 -6.50
CA VAL A 107 7.75 -5.30 -7.45
C VAL A 107 6.84 -5.49 -8.66
N GLU A 108 7.46 -5.83 -9.79
CA GLU A 108 6.73 -6.32 -10.95
C GLU A 108 6.52 -7.82 -10.81
N VAL A 109 5.34 -8.29 -11.14
CA VAL A 109 4.98 -9.71 -11.16
C VAL A 109 4.64 -10.14 -12.59
N ALA A 110 4.69 -11.43 -12.84
CA ALA A 110 4.43 -11.97 -14.18
C ALA A 110 2.99 -11.67 -14.64
N ARG A 111 2.03 -11.70 -13.71
CA ARG A 111 0.62 -11.45 -14.00
C ARG A 111 -0.14 -11.26 -12.70
N LEU A 112 -1.19 -10.43 -12.74
CA LEU A 112 -2.12 -10.27 -11.62
C LEU A 112 -3.49 -10.88 -11.98
N PRO A 113 -4.27 -11.29 -10.96
CA PRO A 113 -5.63 -11.79 -11.21
C PRO A 113 -6.45 -10.77 -11.99
N LYS A 114 -7.25 -11.26 -12.93
CA LYS A 114 -8.13 -10.45 -13.79
C LYS A 114 -7.37 -9.39 -14.61
N ASP A 115 -6.07 -9.62 -14.83
CA ASP A 115 -5.20 -8.71 -15.56
C ASP A 115 -5.16 -7.29 -14.97
N ALA A 116 -5.27 -7.16 -13.64
CA ALA A 116 -5.12 -5.90 -12.96
C ALA A 116 -3.72 -5.32 -13.20
N LEU A 117 -3.61 -3.99 -13.17
CA LEU A 117 -2.33 -3.28 -13.29
C LEU A 117 -1.61 -3.21 -11.96
N VAL A 118 -2.34 -3.31 -10.85
CA VAL A 118 -1.80 -3.19 -9.50
C VAL A 118 -2.63 -4.03 -8.52
N GLU A 119 -1.95 -4.52 -7.49
CA GLU A 119 -2.57 -5.13 -6.31
C GLU A 119 -1.78 -4.69 -5.09
N ILE A 120 -2.46 -4.37 -4.00
CA ILE A 120 -1.80 -3.86 -2.78
C ILE A 120 -2.30 -4.62 -1.56
N GLU A 121 -1.37 -5.08 -0.75
CA GLU A 121 -1.65 -5.63 0.58
C GLU A 121 -1.03 -4.75 1.65
N CYS A 122 -1.50 -4.83 2.88
CA CYS A 122 -0.90 -4.09 3.97
C CYS A 122 -1.03 -4.78 5.32
N ILE A 123 -0.17 -4.36 6.24
CA ILE A 123 -0.20 -4.76 7.64
C ILE A 123 -0.30 -3.49 8.47
N ALA A 124 -1.21 -3.47 9.43
CA ALA A 124 -1.40 -2.36 10.35
C ALA A 124 -1.32 -2.85 11.79
N VAL A 125 -1.17 -1.92 12.72
CA VAL A 125 -1.14 -2.20 14.16
C VAL A 125 -2.11 -1.25 14.85
N LEU A 126 -2.99 -1.82 15.67
CA LEU A 126 -3.95 -1.06 16.48
C LEU A 126 -3.30 -0.44 17.71
#